data_bfc40ce85e82d545902f6f211d099aaf
#
_entry.id   bfc40ce85e82d545902f6f211d099aaf
#
_cell.length_a   1.000
_cell.length_b   1.000
_cell.length_c   1.000
_cell.angle_alpha   90.00
_cell.angle_beta   90.00
_cell.angle_gamma   90.00
#
_symmetry.space_group_name_H-M   'P 1'
#
loop_
_entity.id
_entity.type
_entity.pdbx_description
1 polymer ?
#
loop_
_entity_poly.entity_id
_entity_poly.type
_entity_poly.pdbx_seq_one_letter_code
_entity_poly.pdbx_strand_id
1 'polypeptide(L)'
;MKKIILITGGQRSGKSKKAEELALSLSPNPVYMATAHIWDEEFRERVRKHQERRGPQWTNIEEETKLSLHDMTGRVVVIDCVTLWLTNFFFANNSDVDKSLELAKAEFDQFTEPDATYIFVTNEIGSGGVSDNAIQRKFTDLEGWMNQYIASKADEVILMVSGIEVKIKNHEFHELHE
;
A
#
# COMPACT_ATOMS: atom_id res chain seq x y z
N MET A 1 -11.51 -9.22 13.90
CA MET A 1 -11.92 -9.56 12.51
C MET A 1 -10.94 -8.92 11.54
N LYS A 2 -10.47 -9.68 10.57
CA LYS A 2 -9.57 -9.18 9.52
C LYS A 2 -10.31 -8.28 8.54
N LYS A 3 -9.73 -7.10 8.25
CA LYS A 3 -10.23 -6.20 7.23
C LYS A 3 -9.09 -5.66 6.38
N ILE A 4 -9.25 -5.72 5.07
CA ILE A 4 -8.27 -5.22 4.10
C ILE A 4 -8.93 -4.12 3.27
N ILE A 5 -8.29 -2.95 3.22
CA ILE A 5 -8.73 -1.78 2.47
C ILE A 5 -7.60 -1.38 1.54
N LEU A 6 -7.91 -1.19 0.26
CA LEU A 6 -6.98 -0.67 -0.73
C LEU A 6 -7.38 0.75 -1.11
N ILE A 7 -6.44 1.69 -1.00
CA ILE A 7 -6.60 3.07 -1.45
C ILE A 7 -5.68 3.29 -2.64
N THR A 8 -6.25 3.50 -3.81
CA THR A 8 -5.54 3.71 -5.07
C THR A 8 -5.80 5.10 -5.63
N GLY A 9 -4.98 5.53 -6.57
CA GLY A 9 -5.11 6.82 -7.26
C GLY A 9 -3.79 7.32 -7.79
N GLY A 10 -3.84 8.36 -8.62
CA GLY A 10 -2.68 9.00 -9.20
C GLY A 10 -1.80 9.70 -8.16
N GLN A 11 -0.66 10.21 -8.63
CA GLN A 11 0.25 10.99 -7.79
C GLN A 11 -0.46 12.22 -7.22
N ARG A 12 -0.25 12.51 -5.94
CA ARG A 12 -0.83 13.66 -5.20
C ARG A 12 -2.35 13.74 -5.24
N SER A 13 -3.02 12.59 -5.35
CA SER A 13 -4.50 12.51 -5.35
C SER A 13 -5.14 12.55 -3.96
N GLY A 14 -4.34 12.55 -2.89
CA GLY A 14 -4.82 12.56 -1.51
C GLY A 14 -4.89 11.19 -0.83
N LYS A 15 -4.26 10.15 -1.40
CA LYS A 15 -4.27 8.78 -0.87
C LYS A 15 -3.75 8.65 0.56
N SER A 16 -2.54 9.16 0.82
CA SER A 16 -1.91 9.04 2.15
C SER A 16 -2.70 9.77 3.21
N LYS A 17 -3.21 10.97 2.89
CA LYS A 17 -4.09 11.73 3.79
C LYS A 17 -5.35 10.94 4.12
N LYS A 18 -6.00 10.36 3.12
CA LYS A 18 -7.21 9.54 3.32
C LYS A 18 -6.91 8.31 4.18
N ALA A 19 -5.80 7.63 3.95
CA ALA A 19 -5.37 6.47 4.74
C ALA A 19 -5.13 6.86 6.22
N GLU A 20 -4.44 7.97 6.47
CA GLU A 20 -4.18 8.48 7.81
C GLU A 20 -5.49 8.84 8.54
N GLU A 21 -6.40 9.58 7.89
CA GLU A 21 -7.71 9.95 8.45
C GLU A 21 -8.54 8.70 8.78
N LEU A 22 -8.58 7.73 7.87
CA LEU A 22 -9.32 6.48 8.08
C LEU A 22 -8.74 5.68 9.25
N ALA A 23 -7.42 5.53 9.33
CA ALA A 23 -6.77 4.81 10.41
C ALA A 23 -7.04 5.46 11.78
N LEU A 24 -6.97 6.78 11.87
CA LEU A 24 -7.28 7.51 13.11
C LEU A 24 -8.76 7.43 13.50
N SER A 25 -9.66 7.27 12.55
CA SER A 25 -11.09 7.03 12.85
C SER A 25 -11.34 5.65 13.42
N LEU A 26 -10.46 4.68 13.15
CA LEU A 26 -10.60 3.28 13.55
C LEU A 26 -9.77 2.90 14.79
N SER A 27 -8.73 3.67 15.10
CA SER A 27 -7.84 3.40 16.24
C SER A 27 -7.26 4.68 16.83
N PRO A 28 -7.15 4.78 18.18
CA PRO A 28 -6.47 5.90 18.82
C PRO A 28 -4.94 5.84 18.71
N ASN A 29 -4.38 4.71 18.31
CA ASN A 29 -2.93 4.47 18.21
C ASN A 29 -2.57 3.60 17.00
N PRO A 30 -2.87 4.07 15.77
CA PRO A 30 -2.60 3.29 14.56
C PRO A 30 -1.09 3.14 14.28
N VAL A 31 -0.78 2.19 13.41
CA VAL A 31 0.59 1.95 12.92
C VAL A 31 0.74 2.54 11.53
N TYR A 32 1.84 3.22 11.29
CA TYR A 32 2.27 3.66 9.96
C TYR A 32 3.52 2.90 9.55
N MET A 33 3.39 2.08 8.53
CA MET A 33 4.47 1.27 7.97
C MET A 33 4.94 1.87 6.66
N ALA A 34 6.12 2.49 6.69
CA ALA A 34 6.75 3.09 5.52
C ALA A 34 7.62 2.05 4.81
N THR A 35 7.44 1.92 3.49
CA THR A 35 8.14 0.93 2.66
C THR A 35 9.25 1.53 1.81
N ALA A 36 9.48 2.83 1.90
CA ALA A 36 10.51 3.51 1.14
C ALA A 36 11.92 3.07 1.56
N HIS A 37 12.78 2.80 0.57
CA HIS A 37 14.21 2.70 0.80
C HIS A 37 14.80 4.08 1.03
N ILE A 38 15.60 4.25 2.08
CA ILE A 38 16.23 5.53 2.42
C ILE A 38 17.59 5.60 1.72
N TRP A 39 17.65 6.43 0.66
CA TRP A 39 18.82 6.56 -0.19
C TRP A 39 19.92 7.45 0.40
N ASP A 40 19.51 8.52 1.10
CA ASP A 40 20.42 9.55 1.61
C ASP A 40 19.85 10.28 2.83
N GLU A 41 20.65 11.18 3.40
CA GLU A 41 20.29 11.94 4.60
C GLU A 41 19.16 12.95 4.33
N GLU A 42 19.09 13.54 3.13
CA GLU A 42 17.99 14.43 2.75
C GLU A 42 16.65 13.69 2.76
N PHE A 43 16.64 12.48 2.22
CA PHE A 43 15.44 11.64 2.22
C PHE A 43 15.06 11.20 3.64
N ARG A 44 16.04 10.83 4.47
CA ARG A 44 15.84 10.52 5.90
C ARG A 44 15.20 11.70 6.64
N GLU A 45 15.65 12.92 6.39
CA GLU A 45 15.08 14.11 7.00
C GLU A 45 13.62 14.35 6.56
N ARG A 46 13.29 14.07 5.30
CA ARG A 46 11.89 14.11 4.82
C ARG A 46 11.01 13.09 5.54
N VAL A 47 11.49 11.88 5.70
CA VAL A 47 10.77 10.82 6.45
C VAL A 47 10.53 11.27 7.90
N ARG A 48 11.54 11.84 8.57
CA ARG A 48 11.43 12.37 9.94
C ARG A 48 10.36 13.45 10.04
N LYS A 49 10.35 14.42 9.13
CA LYS A 49 9.34 15.48 9.10
C LYS A 49 7.92 14.94 8.90
N HIS A 50 7.75 13.89 8.06
CA HIS A 50 6.47 13.23 7.90
C HIS A 50 6.01 12.51 9.16
N GLN A 51 6.93 11.86 9.89
CA GLN A 51 6.63 11.23 11.17
C GLN A 51 6.21 12.26 12.22
N GLU A 52 6.96 13.36 12.36
CA GLU A 52 6.64 14.43 13.30
C GLU A 52 5.27 15.06 13.03
N ARG A 53 4.93 15.26 11.75
CA ARG A 53 3.63 15.82 11.35
C ARG A 53 2.45 14.92 11.76
N ARG A 54 2.63 13.59 11.71
CA ARG A 54 1.56 12.66 12.09
C ARG A 54 1.20 12.71 13.56
N GLY A 55 2.15 13.07 14.42
CA GLY A 55 1.91 13.19 15.86
C GLY A 55 2.21 11.92 16.67
N PRO A 56 2.12 12.03 18.01
CA PRO A 56 2.60 10.98 18.93
C PRO A 56 1.71 9.75 19.03
N GLN A 57 0.47 9.80 18.54
CA GLN A 57 -0.44 8.66 18.56
C GLN A 57 -0.07 7.55 17.58
N TRP A 58 0.80 7.83 16.62
CA TRP A 58 1.26 6.87 15.61
C TRP A 58 2.45 6.06 16.09
N THR A 59 2.39 4.75 15.85
CA THR A 59 3.58 3.88 15.87
C THR A 59 4.17 3.85 14.47
N ASN A 60 5.43 4.29 14.30
CA ASN A 60 6.10 4.32 13.00
C ASN A 60 7.02 3.11 12.85
N ILE A 61 6.88 2.38 11.75
CA ILE A 61 7.71 1.25 11.36
C ILE A 61 8.27 1.52 9.95
N GLU A 62 9.54 1.27 9.77
CA GLU A 62 10.20 1.26 8.46
C GLU A 62 10.48 -0.20 8.07
N GLU A 63 9.88 -0.67 6.98
CA GLU A 63 10.08 -2.04 6.48
C GLU A 63 10.01 -2.05 4.95
N GLU A 64 11.12 -2.39 4.32
CA GLU A 64 11.25 -2.32 2.87
C GLU A 64 10.56 -3.48 2.14
N THR A 65 10.62 -4.71 2.68
CA THR A 65 10.12 -5.90 1.97
C THR A 65 9.38 -6.90 2.87
N LYS A 66 9.89 -7.16 4.07
CA LYS A 66 9.43 -8.24 4.97
C LYS A 66 8.35 -7.76 5.95
N LEU A 67 7.22 -7.32 5.42
CA LEU A 67 6.09 -6.83 6.23
C LEU A 67 5.66 -7.86 7.28
N SER A 68 5.70 -9.16 6.94
CA SER A 68 5.28 -10.26 7.79
C SER A 68 6.14 -10.49 9.04
N LEU A 69 7.30 -9.84 9.14
CA LEU A 69 8.09 -9.81 10.38
C LEU A 69 7.40 -9.01 11.50
N HIS A 70 6.42 -8.21 11.16
CA HIS A 70 5.69 -7.34 12.08
C HIS A 70 4.28 -7.87 12.28
N ASP A 71 3.98 -8.42 13.45
CA ASP A 71 2.64 -8.89 13.80
C ASP A 71 1.72 -7.70 14.09
N MET A 72 0.66 -7.56 13.30
CA MET A 72 -0.33 -6.49 13.42
C MET A 72 -1.62 -6.92 14.13
N THR A 73 -1.65 -8.10 14.76
CA THR A 73 -2.86 -8.61 15.43
C THR A 73 -3.52 -7.55 16.31
N GLY A 74 -4.81 -7.29 16.07
CA GLY A 74 -5.59 -6.30 16.80
C GLY A 74 -5.27 -4.85 16.51
N ARG A 75 -4.37 -4.57 15.56
CA ARG A 75 -3.95 -3.21 15.20
C ARG A 75 -4.64 -2.71 13.93
N VAL A 76 -4.59 -1.41 13.74
CA VAL A 76 -4.88 -0.75 12.47
C VAL A 76 -3.56 -0.26 11.90
N VAL A 77 -3.21 -0.71 10.69
CA VAL A 77 -1.93 -0.39 10.05
C VAL A 77 -2.15 0.22 8.67
N VAL A 78 -1.46 1.31 8.40
CA VAL A 78 -1.31 1.91 7.06
C VAL A 78 0.01 1.47 6.48
N ILE A 79 -0.02 0.90 5.27
CA ILE A 79 1.17 0.54 4.48
C ILE A 79 1.30 1.57 3.36
N ASP A 80 2.30 2.43 3.45
CA ASP A 80 2.56 3.50 2.48
C ASP A 80 3.99 3.39 1.91
N CYS A 81 4.12 2.87 0.73
CA CYS A 81 3.07 2.42 -0.21
C CYS A 81 3.45 1.11 -0.91
N VAL A 82 2.47 0.49 -1.53
CA VAL A 82 2.67 -0.74 -2.33
C VAL A 82 3.65 -0.50 -3.47
N THR A 83 3.58 0.66 -4.14
CA THR A 83 4.47 1.03 -5.24
C THR A 83 5.95 0.96 -4.85
N LEU A 84 6.33 1.58 -3.74
CA LEU A 84 7.71 1.56 -3.25
C LEU A 84 8.10 0.18 -2.72
N TRP A 85 7.20 -0.52 -2.08
CA TRP A 85 7.39 -1.90 -1.65
C TRP A 85 7.70 -2.83 -2.81
N LEU A 86 6.95 -2.74 -3.91
CA LEU A 86 7.20 -3.50 -5.15
C LEU A 86 8.52 -3.09 -5.82
N THR A 87 8.88 -1.81 -5.78
CA THR A 87 10.16 -1.31 -6.27
C THR A 87 11.33 -2.04 -5.58
N ASN A 88 11.24 -2.22 -4.27
CA ASN A 88 12.28 -2.93 -3.50
C ASN A 88 12.41 -4.39 -3.94
N PHE A 89 11.31 -5.12 -4.15
CA PHE A 89 11.34 -6.49 -4.70
C PHE A 89 11.89 -6.53 -6.12
N PHE A 90 11.44 -5.60 -6.97
CA PHE A 90 11.78 -5.58 -8.38
C PHE A 90 13.29 -5.43 -8.61
N PHE A 91 13.91 -4.47 -7.93
CA PHE A 91 15.34 -4.26 -8.04
C PHE A 91 16.16 -5.36 -7.33
N ALA A 92 15.70 -5.87 -6.21
CA ALA A 92 16.35 -7.00 -5.53
C ALA A 92 16.35 -8.30 -6.35
N ASN A 93 15.43 -8.43 -7.32
CA ASN A 93 15.30 -9.59 -8.19
C ASN A 93 15.66 -9.30 -9.65
N ASN A 94 16.58 -8.38 -9.89
CA ASN A 94 17.11 -8.04 -11.22
C ASN A 94 16.02 -7.71 -12.25
N SER A 95 15.00 -6.98 -11.85
CA SER A 95 13.86 -6.59 -12.69
C SER A 95 13.07 -7.79 -13.26
N ASP A 96 13.09 -8.92 -12.57
CA ASP A 96 12.26 -10.09 -12.90
C ASP A 96 10.84 -9.88 -12.36
N VAL A 97 9.90 -9.71 -13.28
CA VAL A 97 8.48 -9.41 -12.96
C VAL A 97 7.82 -10.62 -12.28
N ASP A 98 7.96 -11.81 -12.86
CA ASP A 98 7.26 -13.02 -12.38
C ASP A 98 7.74 -13.39 -10.98
N LYS A 99 9.04 -13.37 -10.76
CA LYS A 99 9.63 -13.65 -9.44
C LYS A 99 9.23 -12.59 -8.40
N SER A 100 9.29 -11.33 -8.76
CA SER A 100 8.89 -10.23 -7.88
C SER A 100 7.41 -10.32 -7.50
N LEU A 101 6.54 -10.63 -8.45
CA LEU A 101 5.11 -10.80 -8.22
C LEU A 101 4.83 -11.99 -7.30
N GLU A 102 5.47 -13.13 -7.53
CA GLU A 102 5.34 -14.32 -6.68
C GLU A 102 5.74 -14.04 -5.22
N LEU A 103 6.90 -13.43 -5.02
CA LEU A 103 7.39 -13.08 -3.69
C LEU A 103 6.50 -12.04 -2.99
N ALA A 104 6.03 -11.03 -3.71
CA ALA A 104 5.15 -10.01 -3.17
C ALA A 104 3.79 -10.57 -2.76
N LYS A 105 3.19 -11.46 -3.57
CA LYS A 105 1.94 -12.13 -3.22
C LYS A 105 2.09 -13.00 -1.97
N ALA A 106 3.15 -13.79 -1.88
CA ALA A 106 3.43 -14.62 -0.71
C ALA A 106 3.61 -13.80 0.56
N GLU A 107 4.35 -12.69 0.47
CA GLU A 107 4.55 -11.78 1.59
C GLU A 107 3.26 -11.07 2.02
N PHE A 108 2.46 -10.62 1.06
CA PHE A 108 1.14 -10.04 1.32
C PHE A 108 0.21 -11.02 2.05
N ASP A 109 0.12 -12.25 1.58
CA ASP A 109 -0.73 -13.28 2.18
C ASP A 109 -0.30 -13.57 3.62
N GLN A 110 1.00 -13.73 3.87
CA GLN A 110 1.53 -13.97 5.20
C GLN A 110 1.32 -12.78 6.13
N PHE A 111 1.57 -11.55 5.65
CA PHE A 111 1.39 -10.34 6.44
C PHE A 111 -0.06 -10.10 6.84
N THR A 112 -1.01 -10.43 5.95
CA THR A 112 -2.43 -10.22 6.19
C THR A 112 -3.15 -11.42 6.80
N GLU A 113 -2.43 -12.47 7.22
CA GLU A 113 -3.01 -13.63 7.90
C GLU A 113 -3.63 -13.28 9.26
N PRO A 114 -2.97 -12.51 10.15
CA PRO A 114 -3.54 -12.13 11.44
C PRO A 114 -4.79 -11.25 11.35
N ASP A 115 -5.67 -11.37 12.34
CA ASP A 115 -6.84 -10.49 12.50
C ASP A 115 -6.40 -9.06 12.86
N ALA A 116 -6.47 -8.17 11.89
CA ALA A 116 -6.11 -6.76 11.97
C ALA A 116 -6.84 -5.96 10.89
N THR A 117 -6.75 -4.65 10.92
CA THR A 117 -7.19 -3.79 9.82
C THR A 117 -5.98 -3.28 9.05
N TYR A 118 -5.90 -3.66 7.79
CA TYR A 118 -4.81 -3.32 6.88
C TYR A 118 -5.28 -2.30 5.85
N ILE A 119 -4.63 -1.15 5.79
CA ILE A 119 -4.92 -0.08 4.83
C ILE A 119 -3.70 0.07 3.91
N PHE A 120 -3.81 -0.46 2.70
CA PHE A 120 -2.76 -0.38 1.69
C PHE A 120 -2.96 0.85 0.81
N VAL A 121 -1.90 1.64 0.66
CA VAL A 121 -1.84 2.77 -0.28
C VAL A 121 -1.05 2.36 -1.50
N THR A 122 -1.60 2.57 -2.69
CA THR A 122 -0.93 2.26 -3.96
C THR A 122 -1.11 3.38 -4.96
N ASN A 123 -0.12 3.58 -5.84
CA ASN A 123 -0.25 4.50 -6.97
C ASN A 123 -0.86 3.79 -8.18
N GLU A 124 -1.70 4.51 -8.91
CA GLU A 124 -2.12 4.12 -10.25
C GLU A 124 -1.15 4.76 -11.25
N ILE A 125 -0.32 3.95 -11.90
CA ILE A 125 0.72 4.42 -12.83
C ILE A 125 0.48 3.97 -14.27
N GLY A 126 -0.45 3.04 -14.50
CA GLY A 126 -0.72 2.45 -15.81
C GLY A 126 -1.67 3.24 -16.70
N SER A 127 -2.49 4.13 -16.12
CA SER A 127 -3.51 4.88 -16.87
C SER A 127 -2.96 5.97 -17.81
N GLY A 128 -1.69 6.37 -17.63
CA GLY A 128 -1.05 7.43 -18.41
C GLY A 128 -0.52 7.01 -19.78
N GLY A 129 -0.63 5.74 -20.14
CA GLY A 129 -0.13 5.19 -21.39
C GLY A 129 1.09 4.27 -21.22
N VAL A 130 1.67 3.84 -22.33
CA VAL A 130 2.80 2.90 -22.36
C VAL A 130 4.12 3.67 -22.46
N SER A 131 5.05 3.42 -21.54
CA SER A 131 6.36 4.05 -21.50
C SER A 131 7.29 3.53 -22.60
N ASP A 132 8.14 4.40 -23.13
CA ASP A 132 9.24 4.02 -24.03
C ASP A 132 10.35 3.23 -23.32
N ASN A 133 10.46 3.36 -22.00
CA ASN A 133 11.43 2.66 -21.19
C ASN A 133 10.96 1.23 -20.86
N ALA A 134 11.76 0.22 -21.26
CA ALA A 134 11.40 -1.19 -21.07
C ALA A 134 11.31 -1.60 -19.59
N ILE A 135 12.17 -1.08 -18.72
CA ILE A 135 12.13 -1.37 -17.28
C ILE A 135 10.88 -0.76 -16.66
N GLN A 136 10.52 0.46 -17.08
CA GLN A 136 9.29 1.11 -16.63
C GLN A 136 8.05 0.32 -17.05
N ARG A 137 8.00 -0.21 -18.27
CA ARG A 137 6.89 -1.07 -18.70
C ARG A 137 6.76 -2.32 -17.84
N LYS A 138 7.87 -3.00 -17.57
CA LYS A 138 7.89 -4.19 -16.69
C LYS A 138 7.39 -3.87 -15.29
N PHE A 139 7.84 -2.75 -14.71
CA PHE A 139 7.38 -2.33 -13.40
C PHE A 139 5.89 -1.98 -13.38
N THR A 140 5.40 -1.30 -14.42
CA THR A 140 3.98 -0.98 -14.58
C THR A 140 3.12 -2.25 -14.63
N ASP A 141 3.56 -3.29 -15.33
CA ASP A 141 2.89 -4.59 -15.37
C ASP A 141 2.88 -5.25 -13.99
N LEU A 142 4.03 -5.28 -13.30
CA LEU A 142 4.14 -5.83 -11.95
C LEU A 142 3.15 -5.15 -11.00
N GLU A 143 3.14 -3.81 -10.98
CA GLU A 143 2.26 -3.05 -10.10
C GLU A 143 0.78 -3.27 -10.43
N GLY A 144 0.43 -3.28 -11.72
CA GLY A 144 -0.93 -3.54 -12.17
C GLY A 144 -1.44 -4.91 -11.70
N TRP A 145 -0.65 -5.96 -11.87
CA TRP A 145 -1.02 -7.31 -11.42
C TRP A 145 -1.08 -7.43 -9.90
N MET A 146 -0.16 -6.81 -9.18
CA MET A 146 -0.21 -6.82 -7.71
C MET A 146 -1.40 -6.01 -7.17
N ASN A 147 -1.72 -4.87 -7.78
CA ASN A 147 -2.91 -4.10 -7.43
C ASN A 147 -4.20 -4.90 -7.64
N GLN A 148 -4.30 -5.66 -8.75
CA GLN A 148 -5.43 -6.58 -8.98
C GLN A 148 -5.50 -7.65 -7.87
N TYR A 149 -4.37 -8.23 -7.51
CA TYR A 149 -4.31 -9.25 -6.46
C TYR A 149 -4.78 -8.72 -5.11
N ILE A 150 -4.26 -7.56 -4.67
CA ILE A 150 -4.67 -6.92 -3.42
C ILE A 150 -6.17 -6.56 -3.47
N ALA A 151 -6.63 -5.96 -4.57
CA ALA A 151 -8.03 -5.57 -4.74
C ALA A 151 -8.98 -6.79 -4.67
N SER A 152 -8.56 -7.96 -5.20
CA SER A 152 -9.34 -9.18 -5.12
C SER A 152 -9.50 -9.71 -3.68
N LYS A 153 -8.52 -9.44 -2.82
CA LYS A 153 -8.52 -9.83 -1.40
C LYS A 153 -9.12 -8.75 -0.48
N ALA A 154 -9.20 -7.51 -0.97
CA ALA A 154 -9.70 -6.39 -0.19
C ALA A 154 -11.21 -6.45 0.02
N ASP A 155 -11.65 -6.05 1.22
CA ASP A 155 -13.05 -5.86 1.55
C ASP A 155 -13.59 -4.54 0.98
N GLU A 156 -12.73 -3.53 0.90
CA GLU A 156 -13.04 -2.22 0.32
C GLU A 156 -11.91 -1.75 -0.59
N VAL A 157 -12.27 -1.12 -1.72
CA VAL A 157 -11.33 -0.43 -2.60
C VAL A 157 -11.82 1.00 -2.83
N ILE A 158 -10.96 1.97 -2.56
CA ILE A 158 -11.23 3.39 -2.68
C ILE A 158 -10.31 3.97 -3.75
N LEU A 159 -10.89 4.67 -4.74
CA LEU A 159 -10.15 5.45 -5.72
C LEU A 159 -10.15 6.92 -5.28
N MET A 160 -8.96 7.52 -5.19
CA MET A 160 -8.81 8.95 -4.92
C MET A 160 -8.59 9.71 -6.21
N VAL A 161 -9.45 10.68 -6.47
CA VAL A 161 -9.36 11.59 -7.62
C VAL A 161 -9.44 13.03 -7.10
N SER A 162 -8.36 13.79 -7.24
CA SER A 162 -8.30 15.19 -6.84
C SER A 162 -8.78 15.46 -5.39
N GLY A 163 -8.40 14.58 -4.47
CA GLY A 163 -8.76 14.67 -3.07
C GLY A 163 -10.16 14.13 -2.72
N ILE A 164 -10.90 13.64 -3.72
CA ILE A 164 -12.26 13.12 -3.56
C ILE A 164 -12.21 11.59 -3.60
N GLU A 165 -12.87 10.93 -2.63
CA GLU A 165 -12.96 9.48 -2.60
C GLU A 165 -14.10 8.95 -3.47
N VAL A 166 -13.82 7.87 -4.18
CA VAL A 166 -14.81 7.05 -4.89
C VAL A 166 -14.67 5.61 -4.42
N LYS A 167 -15.69 5.07 -3.78
CA LYS A 167 -15.71 3.65 -3.39
C LYS A 167 -16.05 2.81 -4.61
N ILE A 168 -15.09 1.97 -5.06
CA ILE A 168 -15.25 1.08 -6.22
C ILE A 168 -15.47 -0.38 -5.85
N LYS A 169 -15.21 -0.75 -4.60
CA LYS A 169 -15.57 -2.04 -4.02
C LYS A 169 -15.94 -1.84 -2.55
N ASN A 170 -17.08 -2.40 -2.12
CA ASN A 170 -17.45 -2.52 -0.71
C ASN A 170 -18.22 -3.83 -0.48
N HIS A 171 -18.37 -4.25 0.77
CA HIS A 171 -19.04 -5.51 1.14
C HIS A 171 -20.48 -5.62 0.65
N GLU A 172 -21.18 -4.49 0.45
CA GLU A 172 -22.60 -4.47 0.10
C GLU A 172 -22.87 -4.89 -1.36
N PHE A 173 -21.84 -4.89 -2.23
CA PHE A 173 -22.01 -5.26 -3.65
C PHE A 173 -21.91 -6.76 -3.91
N HIS A 174 -21.46 -7.59 -2.97
CA HIS A 174 -21.35 -9.03 -3.15
C HIS A 174 -22.67 -9.81 -2.98
N GLU A 175 -23.67 -9.22 -2.32
CA GLU A 175 -24.96 -9.87 -2.10
C GLU A 175 -25.95 -9.76 -3.29
N LEU A 176 -25.59 -9.00 -4.33
CA LEU A 176 -26.48 -8.76 -5.48
C LEU A 176 -26.19 -9.63 -6.72
N HIS A 177 -25.25 -10.56 -6.65
CA HIS A 177 -24.83 -11.40 -7.79
C HIS A 177 -24.77 -12.90 -7.50
N GLU A 178 -25.47 -13.42 -6.46
CA GLU A 178 -25.76 -14.83 -6.30
C GLU A 178 -27.19 -15.18 -6.74
#